data_c9575dda749eaf20944d97af72a248d1
#
_entry.id   c9575dda749eaf20944d97af72a248d1
#
_cell.length_a   1.000
_cell.length_b   1.000
_cell.length_c   1.000
_cell.angle_alpha   90.00
_cell.angle_beta   90.00
_cell.angle_gamma   90.00
#
_symmetry.space_group_name_H-M   'P 1'
#
loop_
_entity.id
_entity.type
_entity.pdbx_description
1 polymer ?
#
loop_
_entity_poly.entity_id
_entity_poly.type
_entity_poly.pdbx_seq_one_letter_code
_entity_poly.pdbx_strand_id
1 'polypeptide(L)'
;MKKHAFKFLTLIALTIVIVSCKDKADEAKTTAVEDASKAKATSVKHMVNPTESIIEWTGFKPTGKHNGTIKVESGVFTVNNGKLESGSFLIDMNSIENLDIPADNEMHGKLVGHLKSPDFFDVEQFPSAAFEVTGLEEKDGKTWLSGNLTLKDKKNNVTFPVTLNSNNGQYSITSEVFTIDRSKWDVKYGSKSFFDNLGDKFINDDIELIISVKSK
;
A
#
# COMPACT_ATOMS: atom_id res chain seq x y z
N MET A 1 16.91 36.95 -68.07
CA MET A 1 16.86 35.61 -67.43
C MET A 1 17.14 35.83 -65.95
N LYS A 2 16.07 35.83 -65.09
CA LYS A 2 16.21 36.00 -63.62
C LYS A 2 15.96 34.65 -62.99
N LYS A 3 16.97 34.10 -62.32
CA LYS A 3 16.87 32.81 -61.53
C LYS A 3 16.34 33.14 -60.14
N HIS A 4 15.15 32.59 -59.81
CA HIS A 4 14.60 32.62 -58.46
C HIS A 4 15.16 31.43 -57.69
N ALA A 5 15.95 31.70 -56.63
CA ALA A 5 16.39 30.73 -55.68
C ALA A 5 15.31 30.54 -54.59
N PHE A 6 14.69 29.37 -54.54
CA PHE A 6 13.70 28.97 -53.54
C PHE A 6 14.45 28.44 -52.32
N LYS A 7 14.43 29.21 -51.22
CA LYS A 7 15.03 28.79 -49.95
C LYS A 7 14.00 27.93 -49.19
N PHE A 8 14.23 26.63 -49.12
CA PHE A 8 13.51 25.73 -48.25
C PHE A 8 13.98 25.95 -46.79
N LEU A 9 13.11 26.50 -45.95
CA LEU A 9 13.33 26.65 -44.52
C LEU A 9 12.76 25.40 -43.83
N THR A 10 13.63 24.42 -43.47
CA THR A 10 13.23 23.21 -42.75
C THR A 10 13.08 23.57 -41.26
N LEU A 11 11.84 23.65 -40.79
CA LEU A 11 11.50 23.83 -39.38
C LEU A 11 11.62 22.47 -38.67
N ILE A 12 12.71 22.25 -37.92
CA ILE A 12 12.87 21.09 -37.07
C ILE A 12 12.07 21.35 -35.79
N ALA A 13 10.91 20.72 -35.68
CA ALA A 13 10.15 20.68 -34.42
C ALA A 13 10.84 19.76 -33.43
N LEU A 14 11.53 20.36 -32.45
CA LEU A 14 12.11 19.63 -31.31
C LEU A 14 10.97 19.23 -30.32
N THR A 15 10.50 18.02 -30.44
CA THR A 15 9.56 17.45 -29.47
C THR A 15 10.31 17.13 -28.16
N ILE A 16 10.14 18.00 -27.16
CA ILE A 16 10.61 17.73 -25.78
C ILE A 16 9.69 16.67 -25.18
N VAL A 17 10.16 15.43 -25.14
CA VAL A 17 9.52 14.37 -24.34
C VAL A 17 9.83 14.67 -22.88
N ILE A 18 8.86 15.21 -22.16
CA ILE A 18 8.94 15.36 -20.71
C ILE A 18 8.76 13.95 -20.14
N VAL A 19 9.87 13.26 -19.84
CA VAL A 19 9.84 12.05 -19.00
C VAL A 19 9.58 12.54 -17.58
N SER A 20 8.33 12.47 -17.14
CA SER A 20 7.97 12.65 -15.73
C SER A 20 8.49 11.42 -15.00
N CYS A 21 9.61 11.54 -14.31
CA CYS A 21 10.02 10.57 -13.31
C CYS A 21 8.98 10.63 -12.17
N LYS A 22 8.14 9.61 -12.07
CA LYS A 22 7.22 9.44 -10.94
C LYS A 22 8.02 8.76 -9.83
N ASP A 23 8.76 9.54 -9.03
CA ASP A 23 9.65 9.03 -7.97
C ASP A 23 8.92 8.60 -6.69
N LYS A 24 7.59 8.78 -6.61
CA LYS A 24 6.77 8.46 -5.44
C LYS A 24 5.45 7.82 -5.86
N ALA A 25 5.05 6.77 -5.13
CA ALA A 25 3.74 6.16 -5.30
C ALA A 25 2.61 7.12 -4.91
N ASP A 26 1.44 6.96 -5.53
CA ASP A 26 0.28 7.80 -5.24
C ASP A 26 -0.20 7.54 -3.80
N GLU A 27 -0.52 8.60 -3.06
CA GLU A 27 -1.08 8.47 -1.72
C GLU A 27 -2.52 7.94 -1.81
N ALA A 28 -2.81 6.89 -1.03
CA ALA A 28 -4.17 6.40 -0.87
C ALA A 28 -5.06 7.48 -0.27
N LYS A 29 -6.23 7.69 -0.87
CA LYS A 29 -7.21 8.60 -0.29
C LYS A 29 -7.62 8.08 1.08
N THR A 30 -7.39 8.86 2.14
CA THR A 30 -7.78 8.53 3.51
C THR A 30 -8.98 9.37 3.91
N THR A 31 -10.04 8.73 4.40
CA THR A 31 -11.29 9.37 4.83
C THR A 31 -11.77 8.84 6.18
N ALA A 32 -12.89 9.37 6.68
CA ALA A 32 -13.56 8.82 7.86
C ALA A 32 -14.02 7.37 7.61
N VAL A 33 -14.22 6.62 8.69
CA VAL A 33 -14.74 5.24 8.67
C VAL A 33 -16.09 5.18 7.94
N GLU A 34 -16.25 4.14 7.14
CA GLU A 34 -17.48 3.84 6.39
C GLU A 34 -18.06 2.48 6.81
N ASP A 35 -19.32 2.23 6.49
CA ASP A 35 -19.94 0.93 6.74
C ASP A 35 -19.28 -0.17 5.89
N ALA A 36 -19.05 -1.33 6.49
CA ALA A 36 -18.51 -2.48 5.78
C ALA A 36 -19.48 -2.97 4.69
N SER A 37 -18.94 -3.30 3.52
CA SER A 37 -19.72 -3.87 2.42
C SER A 37 -20.34 -5.21 2.80
N LYS A 38 -21.59 -5.40 2.38
CA LYS A 38 -22.35 -6.65 2.59
C LYS A 38 -22.37 -7.48 1.30
N ALA A 39 -21.98 -8.74 1.42
CA ALA A 39 -22.11 -9.70 0.32
C ALA A 39 -23.56 -9.95 -0.03
N LYS A 40 -23.86 -10.12 -1.32
CA LYS A 40 -25.15 -10.63 -1.77
C LYS A 40 -25.29 -12.11 -1.43
N ALA A 41 -26.51 -12.62 -1.37
CA ALA A 41 -26.77 -14.05 -1.11
C ALA A 41 -26.16 -14.97 -2.18
N THR A 42 -25.92 -14.48 -3.38
CA THR A 42 -25.33 -15.21 -4.52
C THR A 42 -23.81 -15.19 -4.54
N SER A 43 -23.17 -14.46 -3.62
CA SER A 43 -21.72 -14.31 -3.58
C SER A 43 -21.06 -15.58 -3.03
N VAL A 44 -19.94 -15.96 -3.63
CA VAL A 44 -19.13 -17.10 -3.19
C VAL A 44 -18.04 -16.61 -2.23
N LYS A 45 -17.91 -17.30 -1.09
CA LYS A 45 -16.86 -17.01 -0.11
C LYS A 45 -15.55 -17.71 -0.47
N HIS A 46 -14.47 -16.99 -0.36
CA HIS A 46 -13.11 -17.48 -0.53
C HIS A 46 -12.31 -17.19 0.75
N MET A 47 -11.67 -18.23 1.29
CA MET A 47 -10.76 -18.10 2.44
C MET A 47 -9.38 -17.69 1.95
N VAL A 48 -8.73 -16.77 2.65
CA VAL A 48 -7.34 -16.39 2.38
C VAL A 48 -6.39 -17.54 2.64
N ASN A 49 -5.40 -17.70 1.77
CA ASN A 49 -4.25 -18.57 1.99
C ASN A 49 -3.12 -17.77 2.67
N PRO A 50 -2.87 -17.94 3.98
CA PRO A 50 -1.90 -17.12 4.71
C PRO A 50 -0.44 -17.38 4.27
N THR A 51 -0.15 -18.55 3.69
CA THR A 51 1.22 -18.87 3.24
C THR A 51 1.59 -18.24 1.90
N GLU A 52 0.60 -17.79 1.13
CA GLU A 52 0.77 -17.15 -0.17
C GLU A 52 0.29 -15.69 -0.19
N SER A 53 -0.10 -15.15 0.97
CA SER A 53 -0.58 -13.78 1.10
C SER A 53 0.39 -12.96 1.92
N ILE A 54 0.78 -11.80 1.37
CA ILE A 54 1.84 -10.97 1.93
C ILE A 54 1.55 -9.48 1.68
N ILE A 55 2.01 -8.65 2.59
CA ILE A 55 2.09 -7.19 2.45
C ILE A 55 3.56 -6.83 2.42
N GLU A 56 4.01 -6.15 1.38
CA GLU A 56 5.33 -5.54 1.30
C GLU A 56 5.23 -4.09 1.75
N TRP A 57 6.23 -3.63 2.50
CA TRP A 57 6.30 -2.25 2.97
C TRP A 57 7.66 -1.61 2.66
N THR A 58 7.66 -0.30 2.40
CA THR A 58 8.88 0.52 2.33
C THR A 58 8.69 1.81 3.12
N GLY A 59 9.59 2.05 4.06
CA GLY A 59 9.67 3.29 4.84
C GLY A 59 10.89 4.12 4.44
N PHE A 60 10.78 5.44 4.52
CA PHE A 60 11.78 6.39 4.00
C PHE A 60 12.27 7.34 5.07
N LYS A 61 13.53 7.73 4.95
CA LYS A 61 14.18 8.81 5.69
C LYS A 61 15.16 9.54 4.76
N PRO A 62 15.64 10.75 5.05
CA PRO A 62 16.57 11.48 4.18
C PRO A 62 17.83 10.71 3.83
N THR A 63 18.27 9.84 4.72
CA THR A 63 19.51 9.06 4.60
C THR A 63 19.33 7.70 3.94
N GLY A 64 18.10 7.34 3.52
CA GLY A 64 17.83 6.05 2.87
C GLY A 64 16.42 5.54 3.12
N LYS A 65 16.23 4.27 2.81
CA LYS A 65 14.96 3.56 2.98
C LYS A 65 15.21 2.19 3.59
N HIS A 66 14.17 1.63 4.21
CA HIS A 66 14.10 0.24 4.62
C HIS A 66 12.84 -0.41 4.05
N ASN A 67 12.91 -1.68 3.74
CA ASN A 67 11.76 -2.43 3.23
C ASN A 67 11.68 -3.82 3.87
N GLY A 68 10.49 -4.38 3.80
CA GLY A 68 10.25 -5.69 4.36
C GLY A 68 8.84 -6.19 4.09
N THR A 69 8.40 -7.11 4.92
CA THR A 69 7.10 -7.77 4.76
C THR A 69 6.33 -7.87 6.06
N ILE A 70 4.99 -8.04 5.93
CA ILE A 70 4.08 -8.38 7.01
C ILE A 70 3.14 -9.46 6.46
N LYS A 71 2.86 -10.52 7.23
CA LYS A 71 1.99 -11.62 6.81
C LYS A 71 0.53 -11.28 7.01
N VAL A 72 -0.30 -11.73 6.08
CA VAL A 72 -1.74 -11.81 6.27
C VAL A 72 -2.03 -13.06 7.09
N GLU A 73 -2.55 -12.90 8.32
CA GLU A 73 -2.83 -13.99 9.25
C GLU A 73 -4.00 -14.83 8.78
N SER A 74 -5.09 -14.16 8.42
CA SER A 74 -6.33 -14.79 7.98
C SER A 74 -7.21 -13.79 7.23
N GLY A 75 -8.24 -14.31 6.58
CA GLY A 75 -9.23 -13.46 5.94
C GLY A 75 -10.25 -14.25 5.16
N VAL A 76 -11.33 -13.55 4.83
CA VAL A 76 -12.38 -14.01 3.95
C VAL A 76 -12.78 -12.89 3.03
N PHE A 77 -13.03 -13.20 1.77
CA PHE A 77 -13.61 -12.26 0.82
C PHE A 77 -14.67 -12.96 -0.03
N THR A 78 -15.55 -12.18 -0.61
CA THR A 78 -16.63 -12.70 -1.43
C THR A 78 -16.52 -12.18 -2.84
N VAL A 79 -16.80 -13.06 -3.79
CA VAL A 79 -16.81 -12.75 -5.22
C VAL A 79 -18.19 -13.09 -5.80
N ASN A 80 -18.72 -12.20 -6.61
CA ASN A 80 -19.97 -12.39 -7.35
C ASN A 80 -19.77 -11.97 -8.82
N ASN A 81 -20.05 -12.89 -9.74
CA ASN A 81 -19.85 -12.65 -11.17
C ASN A 81 -18.44 -12.11 -11.51
N GLY A 82 -17.40 -12.66 -10.86
CA GLY A 82 -16.01 -12.27 -11.07
C GLY A 82 -15.61 -10.92 -10.45
N LYS A 83 -16.48 -10.30 -9.63
CA LYS A 83 -16.19 -9.04 -8.93
C LYS A 83 -16.12 -9.27 -7.43
N LEU A 84 -15.12 -8.67 -6.79
CA LEU A 84 -15.03 -8.60 -5.33
C LEU A 84 -16.22 -7.80 -4.80
N GLU A 85 -16.89 -8.25 -3.74
CA GLU A 85 -18.02 -7.53 -3.13
C GLU A 85 -17.75 -7.13 -1.68
N SER A 86 -17.15 -8.01 -0.90
CA SER A 86 -16.83 -7.75 0.51
C SER A 86 -15.58 -8.50 0.91
N GLY A 87 -15.00 -8.15 2.04
CA GLY A 87 -13.85 -8.86 2.59
C GLY A 87 -13.46 -8.35 3.96
N SER A 88 -12.86 -9.23 4.75
CA SER A 88 -12.27 -8.92 6.05
C SER A 88 -10.97 -9.69 6.17
N PHE A 89 -9.91 -9.00 6.60
CA PHE A 89 -8.54 -9.51 6.65
C PHE A 89 -7.92 -9.14 7.98
N LEU A 90 -7.20 -10.09 8.60
CA LEU A 90 -6.33 -9.85 9.74
C LEU A 90 -4.88 -9.93 9.29
N ILE A 91 -4.07 -9.03 9.81
CA ILE A 91 -2.65 -8.89 9.51
C ILE A 91 -1.88 -9.14 10.82
N ASP A 92 -0.92 -10.07 10.80
CA ASP A 92 -0.09 -10.38 11.95
C ASP A 92 1.04 -9.34 12.09
N MET A 93 0.87 -8.38 12.99
CA MET A 93 1.87 -7.33 13.24
C MET A 93 3.14 -7.88 13.89
N ASN A 94 3.11 -9.05 14.54
CA ASN A 94 4.30 -9.72 15.05
C ASN A 94 5.19 -10.27 13.92
N SER A 95 4.63 -10.44 12.73
CA SER A 95 5.35 -10.94 11.56
C SER A 95 6.14 -9.89 10.81
N ILE A 96 6.18 -8.62 11.30
CA ILE A 96 6.99 -7.57 10.67
C ILE A 96 8.44 -8.04 10.57
N GLU A 97 8.95 -8.02 9.34
CA GLU A 97 10.28 -8.46 8.97
C GLU A 97 10.97 -7.40 8.10
N ASN A 98 12.29 -7.29 8.19
CA ASN A 98 13.12 -6.42 7.34
C ASN A 98 13.90 -7.28 6.34
N LEU A 99 13.96 -6.86 5.08
CA LEU A 99 14.59 -7.62 3.99
C LEU A 99 15.85 -6.98 3.42
N ASP A 100 16.14 -5.71 3.72
CA ASP A 100 17.30 -4.99 3.16
C ASP A 100 18.53 -5.03 4.06
N ILE A 101 18.39 -5.34 5.35
CA ILE A 101 19.52 -5.53 6.26
C ILE A 101 19.72 -7.03 6.47
N PRO A 102 20.95 -7.56 6.28
CA PRO A 102 21.24 -8.98 6.52
C PRO A 102 20.86 -9.43 7.94
N ALA A 103 20.26 -10.62 8.06
CA ALA A 103 19.73 -11.12 9.33
C ALA A 103 20.78 -11.32 10.43
N ASP A 104 22.06 -11.50 10.07
CA ASP A 104 23.20 -11.60 10.97
C ASP A 104 23.76 -10.23 11.41
N ASN A 105 23.28 -9.15 10.83
CA ASN A 105 23.63 -7.80 11.22
C ASN A 105 22.80 -7.36 12.43
N GLU A 106 23.44 -6.86 13.49
CA GLU A 106 22.75 -6.39 14.69
C GLU A 106 21.73 -5.29 14.43
N MET A 107 21.91 -4.49 13.35
CA MET A 107 20.98 -3.44 12.95
C MET A 107 19.65 -3.99 12.47
N HIS A 108 19.61 -5.22 11.93
CA HIS A 108 18.38 -5.91 11.55
C HIS A 108 17.45 -6.07 12.78
N GLY A 109 17.96 -6.70 13.84
CA GLY A 109 17.21 -6.90 15.08
C GLY A 109 16.81 -5.57 15.75
N LYS A 110 17.69 -4.56 15.71
CA LYS A 110 17.38 -3.22 16.25
C LYS A 110 16.22 -2.56 15.48
N LEU A 111 16.24 -2.61 14.15
CA LEU A 111 15.15 -2.04 13.33
C LEU A 111 13.84 -2.77 13.56
N VAL A 112 13.82 -4.10 13.45
CA VAL A 112 12.60 -4.90 13.64
C VAL A 112 12.06 -4.72 15.06
N GLY A 113 12.93 -4.74 16.08
CA GLY A 113 12.54 -4.47 17.47
C GLY A 113 11.94 -3.07 17.66
N HIS A 114 12.51 -2.04 17.01
CA HIS A 114 11.98 -0.68 17.08
C HIS A 114 10.62 -0.57 16.38
N LEU A 115 10.45 -1.17 15.19
CA LEU A 115 9.15 -1.18 14.50
C LEU A 115 8.05 -1.85 15.35
N LYS A 116 8.40 -2.86 16.14
CA LYS A 116 7.47 -3.57 17.03
C LYS A 116 7.23 -2.87 18.37
N SER A 117 8.09 -1.91 18.76
CA SER A 117 8.04 -1.25 20.06
C SER A 117 6.86 -0.26 20.19
N PRO A 118 6.57 0.22 21.43
CA PRO A 118 5.56 1.26 21.68
C PRO A 118 5.79 2.57 20.91
N ASP A 119 7.03 2.87 20.56
CA ASP A 119 7.37 4.06 19.77
C ASP A 119 6.79 4.01 18.33
N PHE A 120 6.53 2.79 17.82
CA PHE A 120 6.04 2.61 16.43
C PHE A 120 4.69 1.89 16.41
N PHE A 121 4.68 0.57 16.18
CA PHE A 121 3.41 -0.17 16.01
C PHE A 121 2.88 -0.79 17.30
N ASP A 122 3.70 -0.84 18.38
CA ASP A 122 3.30 -1.35 19.70
C ASP A 122 2.62 -2.73 19.61
N VAL A 123 3.33 -3.68 18.99
CA VAL A 123 2.74 -4.97 18.66
C VAL A 123 2.40 -5.85 19.87
N GLU A 124 2.98 -5.55 21.03
CA GLU A 124 2.61 -6.20 22.30
C GLU A 124 1.17 -5.85 22.69
N GLN A 125 0.77 -4.59 22.52
CA GLN A 125 -0.58 -4.12 22.80
C GLN A 125 -1.51 -4.33 21.59
N PHE A 126 -1.00 -4.21 20.35
CA PHE A 126 -1.76 -4.30 19.12
C PHE A 126 -1.16 -5.37 18.18
N PRO A 127 -1.33 -6.67 18.52
CA PRO A 127 -0.69 -7.76 17.77
C PRO A 127 -1.24 -7.96 16.36
N SER A 128 -2.40 -7.38 16.06
CA SER A 128 -3.03 -7.49 14.74
C SER A 128 -3.49 -6.14 14.23
N ALA A 129 -3.37 -5.93 12.90
CA ALA A 129 -4.11 -4.93 12.16
C ALA A 129 -5.28 -5.60 11.42
N ALA A 130 -6.28 -4.81 11.01
CA ALA A 130 -7.44 -5.34 10.31
C ALA A 130 -7.81 -4.45 9.12
N PHE A 131 -8.31 -5.07 8.04
CA PHE A 131 -8.87 -4.36 6.90
C PHE A 131 -10.25 -4.92 6.56
N GLU A 132 -11.27 -4.05 6.51
CA GLU A 132 -12.65 -4.39 6.16
C GLU A 132 -13.06 -3.64 4.89
N VAL A 133 -13.40 -4.36 3.83
CA VAL A 133 -13.86 -3.77 2.56
C VAL A 133 -15.15 -2.98 2.79
N THR A 134 -15.18 -1.72 2.32
CA THR A 134 -16.35 -0.84 2.38
C THR A 134 -16.92 -0.56 0.99
N GLY A 135 -16.14 -0.73 -0.08
CA GLY A 135 -16.63 -0.50 -1.43
C GLY A 135 -15.62 -0.83 -2.51
N LEU A 136 -16.12 -0.90 -3.73
CA LEU A 136 -15.34 -0.96 -4.96
C LEU A 136 -15.92 -0.02 -5.99
N GLU A 137 -15.05 0.68 -6.71
CA GLU A 137 -15.40 1.59 -7.78
C GLU A 137 -14.55 1.29 -9.02
N GLU A 138 -15.19 1.19 -10.19
CA GLU A 138 -14.48 1.14 -11.47
C GLU A 138 -14.30 2.57 -11.99
N LYS A 139 -13.08 3.03 -12.08
CA LYS A 139 -12.76 4.38 -12.53
C LYS A 139 -11.44 4.40 -13.29
N ASP A 140 -11.41 5.11 -14.42
CA ASP A 140 -10.23 5.28 -15.30
C ASP A 140 -9.58 3.93 -15.72
N GLY A 141 -10.42 2.90 -15.91
CA GLY A 141 -9.98 1.55 -16.29
C GLY A 141 -9.33 0.74 -15.16
N LYS A 142 -9.42 1.20 -13.92
CA LYS A 142 -8.92 0.53 -12.71
C LYS A 142 -10.05 0.23 -11.74
N THR A 143 -9.89 -0.85 -10.98
CA THR A 143 -10.74 -1.15 -9.83
C THR A 143 -10.13 -0.50 -8.59
N TRP A 144 -10.87 0.41 -7.96
CA TRP A 144 -10.50 1.05 -6.71
C TRP A 144 -11.18 0.34 -5.55
N LEU A 145 -10.37 -0.18 -4.63
CA LEU A 145 -10.84 -0.84 -3.42
C LEU A 145 -10.80 0.16 -2.26
N SER A 146 -11.95 0.35 -1.63
CA SER A 146 -12.08 1.11 -0.38
C SER A 146 -12.27 0.17 0.78
N GLY A 147 -11.64 0.47 1.92
CA GLY A 147 -11.82 -0.31 3.14
C GLY A 147 -11.32 0.40 4.39
N ASN A 148 -11.89 0.01 5.51
CA ASN A 148 -11.48 0.49 6.82
C ASN A 148 -10.22 -0.24 7.26
N LEU A 149 -9.10 0.47 7.34
CA LEU A 149 -7.86 -0.01 7.94
C LEU A 149 -7.84 0.36 9.43
N THR A 150 -7.77 -0.65 10.28
CA THR A 150 -7.48 -0.50 11.70
C THR A 150 -6.02 -0.82 11.93
N LEU A 151 -5.26 0.16 12.42
CA LEU A 151 -3.86 0.00 12.81
C LEU A 151 -3.69 0.62 14.19
N LYS A 152 -3.12 -0.12 15.14
CA LYS A 152 -3.21 0.18 16.56
C LYS A 152 -4.70 0.27 16.97
N ASP A 153 -5.10 1.34 17.65
CA ASP A 153 -6.49 1.60 18.04
C ASP A 153 -7.23 2.57 17.10
N LYS A 154 -6.59 3.00 16.01
CA LYS A 154 -7.16 3.96 15.04
C LYS A 154 -7.72 3.25 13.83
N LYS A 155 -8.88 3.71 13.39
CA LYS A 155 -9.55 3.22 12.18
C LYS A 155 -9.82 4.38 11.22
N ASN A 156 -9.36 4.24 9.98
CA ASN A 156 -9.63 5.17 8.90
C ASN A 156 -9.98 4.38 7.64
N ASN A 157 -10.79 4.96 6.76
CA ASN A 157 -11.03 4.38 5.44
C ASN A 157 -9.92 4.78 4.48
N VAL A 158 -9.42 3.82 3.70
CA VAL A 158 -8.40 4.03 2.66
C VAL A 158 -8.88 3.47 1.34
N THR A 159 -8.54 4.18 0.23
CA THR A 159 -8.88 3.77 -1.13
C THR A 159 -7.63 3.68 -1.97
N PHE A 160 -7.40 2.53 -2.62
CA PHE A 160 -6.24 2.26 -3.47
C PHE A 160 -6.60 1.33 -4.64
N PRO A 161 -5.84 1.35 -5.76
CA PRO A 161 -6.15 0.53 -6.93
C PRO A 161 -5.74 -0.92 -6.71
N VAL A 162 -6.60 -1.85 -7.18
CA VAL A 162 -6.35 -3.29 -7.11
C VAL A 162 -6.70 -3.98 -8.43
N THR A 163 -6.12 -5.15 -8.63
CA THR A 163 -6.51 -6.10 -9.67
C THR A 163 -7.00 -7.39 -9.02
N LEU A 164 -8.17 -7.86 -9.41
CA LEU A 164 -8.70 -9.19 -9.07
C LEU A 164 -8.45 -10.13 -10.24
N ASN A 165 -7.68 -11.18 -10.01
CA ASN A 165 -7.47 -12.24 -11.01
C ASN A 165 -8.07 -13.55 -10.52
N SER A 166 -8.45 -14.41 -11.47
CA SER A 166 -8.91 -15.78 -11.22
C SER A 166 -8.17 -16.76 -12.11
N ASN A 167 -7.63 -17.80 -11.51
CA ASN A 167 -6.98 -18.89 -12.22
C ASN A 167 -7.41 -20.23 -11.62
N ASN A 168 -8.07 -21.07 -12.41
CA ASN A 168 -8.56 -22.39 -11.98
C ASN A 168 -9.39 -22.37 -10.68
N GLY A 169 -10.20 -21.32 -10.47
CA GLY A 169 -11.04 -21.17 -9.28
C GLY A 169 -10.35 -20.56 -8.07
N GLN A 170 -9.04 -20.37 -8.13
CA GLN A 170 -8.29 -19.60 -7.13
C GLN A 170 -8.30 -18.12 -7.52
N TYR A 171 -8.57 -17.26 -6.56
CA TYR A 171 -8.57 -15.80 -6.73
C TYR A 171 -7.31 -15.17 -6.11
N SER A 172 -6.83 -14.12 -6.75
CA SER A 172 -5.80 -13.23 -6.19
C SER A 172 -6.24 -11.78 -6.27
N ILE A 173 -6.00 -11.03 -5.19
CA ILE A 173 -6.17 -9.58 -5.10
C ILE A 173 -4.77 -8.99 -4.97
N THR A 174 -4.36 -8.15 -5.91
CA THR A 174 -3.04 -7.50 -5.89
C THR A 174 -3.23 -6.00 -6.03
N SER A 175 -2.61 -5.19 -5.16
CA SER A 175 -2.62 -3.74 -5.32
C SER A 175 -1.51 -3.28 -6.27
N GLU A 176 -1.68 -2.10 -6.87
CA GLU A 176 -0.54 -1.30 -7.30
C GLU A 176 0.22 -0.80 -6.06
N VAL A 177 1.42 -0.23 -6.26
CA VAL A 177 2.12 0.48 -5.18
C VAL A 177 1.32 1.70 -4.78
N PHE A 178 1.08 1.89 -3.50
CA PHE A 178 0.43 3.08 -2.95
C PHE A 178 1.06 3.46 -1.61
N THR A 179 0.86 4.70 -1.16
CA THR A 179 1.31 5.13 0.17
C THR A 179 0.14 5.35 1.11
N ILE A 180 0.41 5.14 2.40
CA ILE A 180 -0.44 5.62 3.50
C ILE A 180 0.39 6.56 4.39
N ASP A 181 -0.24 7.61 4.89
CA ASP A 181 0.34 8.46 5.92
C ASP A 181 0.11 7.81 7.31
N ARG A 182 1.17 7.21 7.88
CA ARG A 182 1.14 6.50 9.17
C ARG A 182 0.70 7.37 10.35
N SER A 183 0.88 8.68 10.23
CA SER A 183 0.51 9.62 11.28
C SER A 183 -0.99 9.66 11.55
N LYS A 184 -1.81 9.30 10.55
CA LYS A 184 -3.27 9.17 10.66
C LYS A 184 -3.70 8.00 11.57
N TRP A 185 -2.77 7.08 11.89
CA TRP A 185 -2.96 5.98 12.85
C TRP A 185 -2.11 6.15 14.10
N ASP A 186 -1.72 7.38 14.42
CA ASP A 186 -1.00 7.73 15.67
C ASP A 186 0.41 7.12 15.76
N VAL A 187 1.00 6.72 14.62
CA VAL A 187 2.41 6.29 14.53
C VAL A 187 3.27 7.52 14.27
N LYS A 188 3.73 8.16 15.36
CA LYS A 188 4.30 9.52 15.33
C LYS A 188 5.83 9.59 15.39
N TYR A 189 6.50 8.52 15.81
CA TYR A 189 7.95 8.56 16.03
C TYR A 189 8.71 9.11 14.83
N GLY A 190 9.54 10.12 15.08
CA GLY A 190 10.35 10.79 14.06
C GLY A 190 9.57 11.54 12.97
N SER A 191 8.27 11.77 13.15
CA SER A 191 7.43 12.50 12.19
C SER A 191 7.63 14.01 12.29
N LYS A 192 7.87 14.66 11.13
CA LYS A 192 7.89 16.14 11.05
C LYS A 192 6.52 16.78 11.25
N SER A 193 5.45 16.02 11.12
CA SER A 193 4.08 16.48 11.37
C SER A 193 3.78 16.70 12.85
N PHE A 194 4.63 16.11 13.75
CA PHE A 194 4.44 16.18 15.20
C PHE A 194 5.65 16.75 15.96
N PHE A 195 6.83 16.72 15.38
CA PHE A 195 8.06 17.12 16.06
C PHE A 195 8.87 18.09 15.22
N ASP A 196 9.26 19.19 15.82
CA ASP A 196 10.19 20.17 15.24
C ASP A 196 11.66 19.75 15.44
N ASN A 197 12.55 20.37 14.68
CA ASN A 197 14.02 20.27 14.84
C ASN A 197 14.61 18.85 14.68
N LEU A 198 13.96 17.96 13.95
CA LEU A 198 14.48 16.61 13.69
C LEU A 198 15.70 16.60 12.75
N GLY A 199 15.95 17.68 11.98
CA GLY A 199 17.00 17.73 10.97
C GLY A 199 16.86 16.57 9.99
N ASP A 200 17.97 15.84 9.72
CA ASP A 200 17.98 14.67 8.84
C ASP A 200 17.60 13.35 9.55
N LYS A 201 17.14 13.41 10.80
CA LYS A 201 16.73 12.24 11.58
C LYS A 201 15.25 11.92 11.46
N PHE A 202 14.49 12.72 10.72
CA PHE A 202 13.07 12.45 10.54
C PHE A 202 12.83 11.15 9.73
N ILE A 203 11.69 10.55 9.96
CA ILE A 203 11.17 9.43 9.19
C ILE A 203 9.93 9.95 8.45
N ASN A 204 9.83 9.70 7.14
CA ASN A 204 8.66 10.11 6.36
C ASN A 204 7.39 9.53 6.98
N ASP A 205 6.31 10.31 6.92
CA ASP A 205 5.01 9.83 7.37
C ASP A 205 4.41 8.84 6.36
N ASP A 206 4.78 8.95 5.08
CA ASP A 206 4.38 8.00 4.05
C ASP A 206 5.12 6.67 4.17
N ILE A 207 4.34 5.59 4.16
CA ILE A 207 4.80 4.21 3.99
C ILE A 207 4.24 3.70 2.67
N GLU A 208 5.10 3.24 1.75
CA GLU A 208 4.67 2.53 0.55
C GLU A 208 4.27 1.09 0.89
N LEU A 209 3.19 0.65 0.27
CA LEU A 209 2.63 -0.69 0.44
C LEU A 209 2.37 -1.34 -0.93
N ILE A 210 2.59 -2.65 -0.99
CA ILE A 210 2.07 -3.55 -2.03
C ILE A 210 1.38 -4.71 -1.32
N ILE A 211 0.14 -4.99 -1.72
CA ILE A 211 -0.67 -6.05 -1.12
C ILE A 211 -0.86 -7.17 -2.14
N SER A 212 -0.59 -8.40 -1.72
CA SER A 212 -0.89 -9.60 -2.49
C SER A 212 -1.63 -10.59 -1.60
N VAL A 213 -2.89 -10.85 -1.91
CA VAL A 213 -3.74 -11.81 -1.20
C VAL A 213 -4.18 -12.89 -2.18
N LYS A 214 -4.03 -14.16 -1.79
CA LYS A 214 -4.52 -15.31 -2.56
C LYS A 214 -5.56 -16.09 -1.76
N SER A 215 -6.53 -16.66 -2.46
CA SER A 215 -7.45 -17.63 -1.85
C SER A 215 -6.82 -19.02 -1.75
N LYS A 216 -7.38 -19.83 -0.84
CA LYS A 216 -7.10 -21.28 -0.80
C LYS A 216 -7.63 -21.96 -2.04
#